data_7e20abf653c3c119a0a7a07b73c00a4b
#
_entry.id   7e20abf653c3c119a0a7a07b73c00a4b
#
_cell.length_a   1.000
_cell.length_b   1.000
_cell.length_c   1.000
_cell.angle_alpha   90.00
_cell.angle_beta   90.00
_cell.angle_gamma   90.00
#
_symmetry.space_group_name_H-M   'P 1'
#
loop_
_entity.id
_entity.type
_entity.pdbx_description
1 polymer ?
#
loop_
_entity_poly.entity_id
_entity_poly.type
_entity_poly.pdbx_seq_one_letter_code
_entity_poly.pdbx_strand_id
1 'polypeptide(L)'
;MWNYEKRLEYPIKIKQTNPALAAMIISQYGGPDGELGASMRYISQRYSMPYREVSGLLTDIGTEELGHFEMISTMVHQLTRNLSMEQIKGTPFEAYYVDHTAAVWPQAAGGIPFNACEFQSKGDAITDITEDMAAEQKARTTYDNLIPVSYTHLTLPTKRIVEI
;
A
#
# COMPACT_ATOMS: atom_id res chain seq x y z
N MET A 1 11.88 -18.99 0.81
CA MET A 1 12.86 -17.94 0.38
C MET A 1 12.12 -17.00 -0.54
N TRP A 2 12.14 -15.71 -0.28
CA TRP A 2 11.54 -14.70 -1.16
C TRP A 2 12.31 -14.62 -2.47
N ASN A 3 11.59 -14.72 -3.60
CA ASN A 3 12.16 -14.60 -4.93
C ASN A 3 11.47 -13.45 -5.67
N TYR A 4 12.23 -12.46 -6.11
CA TYR A 4 11.71 -11.38 -6.94
C TYR A 4 11.71 -11.80 -8.42
N GLU A 5 10.53 -11.81 -9.01
CA GLU A 5 10.36 -11.93 -10.46
C GLU A 5 10.16 -10.52 -11.05
N LYS A 6 10.79 -10.21 -12.18
CA LYS A 6 10.71 -8.90 -12.83
C LYS A 6 9.34 -8.66 -13.50
N ARG A 7 8.27 -8.90 -12.76
CA ARG A 7 6.88 -8.68 -13.17
C ARG A 7 6.03 -8.41 -11.94
N LEU A 8 4.98 -7.64 -12.13
CA LEU A 8 3.96 -7.48 -11.08
C LEU A 8 3.23 -8.81 -10.87
N GLU A 9 2.78 -9.06 -9.65
CA GLU A 9 1.96 -10.21 -9.32
C GLU A 9 0.68 -10.23 -10.17
N TYR A 10 0.02 -9.06 -10.29
CA TYR A 10 -1.09 -8.84 -11.22
C TYR A 10 -0.79 -7.69 -12.17
N PRO A 11 -1.17 -7.79 -13.46
CA PRO A 11 -0.91 -6.73 -14.43
C PRO A 11 -1.74 -5.48 -14.13
N ILE A 12 -1.07 -4.34 -14.04
CA ILE A 12 -1.67 -3.02 -13.86
C ILE A 12 -1.61 -2.25 -15.18
N LYS A 13 -2.77 -1.86 -15.72
CA LYS A 13 -2.87 -1.14 -17.02
C LYS A 13 -3.86 0.02 -16.89
N ILE A 14 -3.39 1.16 -16.41
CA ILE A 14 -4.17 2.39 -16.31
C ILE A 14 -3.96 3.22 -17.58
N LYS A 15 -5.04 3.51 -18.29
CA LYS A 15 -5.01 4.21 -19.57
C LYS A 15 -4.95 5.73 -19.42
N GLN A 16 -5.63 6.26 -18.42
CA GLN A 16 -5.77 7.71 -18.20
C GLN A 16 -5.17 8.10 -16.85
N THR A 17 -4.49 9.23 -16.83
CA THR A 17 -3.98 9.83 -15.59
C THR A 17 -5.13 10.40 -14.75
N ASN A 18 -4.99 10.30 -13.44
CA ASN A 18 -5.94 10.85 -12.48
C ASN A 18 -5.21 11.18 -11.16
N PRO A 19 -4.69 12.41 -11.01
CA PRO A 19 -3.93 12.77 -9.81
C PRO A 19 -4.79 12.79 -8.54
N ALA A 20 -6.10 13.05 -8.65
CA ALA A 20 -6.98 12.97 -7.49
C ALA A 20 -7.12 11.55 -6.97
N LEU A 21 -7.26 10.57 -7.86
CA LEU A 21 -7.29 9.16 -7.49
C LEU A 21 -5.93 8.68 -6.97
N ALA A 22 -4.83 9.14 -7.56
CA ALA A 22 -3.49 8.85 -7.07
C ALA A 22 -3.29 9.31 -5.62
N ALA A 23 -3.77 10.51 -5.27
CA ALA A 23 -3.71 11.05 -3.92
C ALA A 23 -4.52 10.22 -2.90
N MET A 24 -5.57 9.53 -3.34
CA MET A 24 -6.33 8.61 -2.48
C MET A 24 -5.61 7.28 -2.32
N ILE A 25 -5.17 6.67 -3.42
CA ILE A 25 -4.52 5.35 -3.42
C ILE A 25 -3.18 5.37 -2.70
N ILE A 26 -2.46 6.49 -2.71
CA ILE A 26 -1.13 6.59 -2.10
C ILE A 26 -1.15 6.31 -0.60
N SER A 27 -2.30 6.42 0.07
CA SER A 27 -2.45 6.01 1.47
C SER A 27 -2.15 4.51 1.68
N GLN A 28 -2.45 3.68 0.68
CA GLN A 28 -2.12 2.24 0.69
C GLN A 28 -0.65 1.99 0.32
N TYR A 29 0.07 3.00 -0.15
CA TYR A 29 1.51 2.92 -0.42
C TYR A 29 2.33 3.14 0.85
N GLY A 30 2.12 4.24 1.55
CA GLY A 30 2.95 4.65 2.68
C GLY A 30 2.17 5.14 3.90
N GLY A 31 0.86 4.92 3.96
CA GLY A 31 0.06 5.17 5.17
C GLY A 31 0.30 4.10 6.26
N PRO A 32 -0.20 4.33 7.48
CA PRO A 32 0.04 3.44 8.64
C PRO A 32 -0.53 2.03 8.45
N ASP A 33 -1.61 1.89 7.71
CA ASP A 33 -2.24 0.61 7.35
C ASP A 33 -2.02 0.27 5.85
N GLY A 34 -0.98 0.85 5.23
CA GLY A 34 -0.60 0.57 3.86
C GLY A 34 0.40 -0.58 3.73
N GLU A 35 0.64 -1.04 2.50
CA GLU A 35 1.38 -2.27 2.19
C GLU A 35 2.82 -2.26 2.71
N LEU A 36 3.52 -1.10 2.66
CA LEU A 36 4.87 -1.00 3.20
C LEU A 36 4.88 -1.21 4.73
N GLY A 37 3.94 -0.58 5.43
CA GLY A 37 3.77 -0.72 6.88
C GLY A 37 3.43 -2.15 7.26
N ALA A 38 2.50 -2.79 6.55
CA ALA A 38 2.09 -4.17 6.74
C ALA A 38 3.28 -5.13 6.60
N SER A 39 4.02 -5.05 5.49
CA SER A 39 5.21 -5.87 5.27
C SER A 39 6.23 -5.74 6.40
N MET A 40 6.62 -4.51 6.75
CA MET A 40 7.63 -4.27 7.80
C MET A 40 7.15 -4.75 9.17
N ARG A 41 5.86 -4.60 9.49
CA ARG A 41 5.23 -5.07 10.72
C ARG A 41 5.34 -6.59 10.83
N TYR A 42 4.83 -7.33 9.87
CA TYR A 42 4.78 -8.80 9.90
C TYR A 42 6.17 -9.42 9.91
N ILE A 43 7.08 -8.93 9.07
CA ILE A 43 8.47 -9.41 9.04
C ILE A 43 9.19 -9.13 10.36
N SER A 44 8.86 -8.05 11.06
CA SER A 44 9.46 -7.73 12.37
C SER A 44 8.89 -8.60 13.49
N GLN A 45 7.58 -8.81 13.49
CA GLN A 45 6.87 -9.55 14.54
C GLN A 45 7.20 -11.07 14.52
N ARG A 46 7.53 -11.63 13.36
CA ARG A 46 7.83 -13.06 13.22
C ARG A 46 8.90 -13.56 14.20
N TYR A 47 9.83 -12.70 14.61
CA TYR A 47 10.94 -13.08 15.49
C TYR A 47 10.53 -13.30 16.95
N SER A 48 9.39 -12.75 17.38
CA SER A 48 8.84 -12.89 18.71
C SER A 48 7.71 -13.92 18.82
N MET A 49 7.33 -14.57 17.73
CA MET A 49 6.27 -15.56 17.72
C MET A 49 6.72 -16.87 18.41
N PRO A 50 5.91 -17.39 19.36
CA PRO A 50 6.27 -18.60 20.12
C PRO A 50 6.11 -19.90 19.29
N TYR A 51 5.34 -19.84 18.18
CA TYR A 51 5.06 -20.98 17.32
C TYR A 51 5.70 -20.79 15.95
N ARG A 52 6.39 -21.82 15.46
CA ARG A 52 7.07 -21.78 14.15
C ARG A 52 6.09 -21.57 12.99
N GLU A 53 4.91 -22.14 13.10
CA GLU A 53 3.85 -22.02 12.10
C GLU A 53 3.40 -20.57 11.96
N VAL A 54 3.24 -19.84 13.07
CA VAL A 54 2.86 -18.44 13.08
C VAL A 54 4.00 -17.57 12.54
N SER A 55 5.24 -17.85 12.94
CA SER A 55 6.42 -17.17 12.37
C SER A 55 6.55 -17.40 10.88
N GLY A 56 6.25 -18.61 10.40
CA GLY A 56 6.20 -18.95 8.97
C GLY A 56 5.13 -18.16 8.26
N LEU A 57 3.91 -18.14 8.78
CA LEU A 57 2.79 -17.37 8.23
C LEU A 57 3.12 -15.87 8.10
N LEU A 58 3.63 -15.25 9.17
CA LEU A 58 4.04 -13.84 9.14
C LEU A 58 5.17 -13.57 8.15
N THR A 59 6.01 -14.55 7.89
CA THR A 59 7.03 -14.44 6.83
C THR A 59 6.40 -14.44 5.45
N ASP A 60 5.44 -15.34 5.21
CA ASP A 60 4.79 -15.49 3.92
C ASP A 60 3.96 -14.26 3.59
N ILE A 61 3.05 -13.84 4.47
CA ILE A 61 2.24 -12.64 4.24
C ILE A 61 3.09 -11.37 4.19
N GLY A 62 4.08 -11.21 5.07
CA GLY A 62 4.93 -10.03 5.08
C GLY A 62 5.78 -9.87 3.81
N THR A 63 6.14 -10.97 3.14
CA THR A 63 6.82 -10.92 1.84
C THR A 63 5.83 -10.73 0.67
N GLU A 64 4.59 -11.21 0.79
CA GLU A 64 3.52 -10.96 -0.18
C GLU A 64 3.17 -9.45 -0.23
N GLU A 65 3.15 -8.78 0.91
CA GLU A 65 2.92 -7.33 1.00
C GLU A 65 3.94 -6.49 0.22
N LEU A 66 5.15 -7.00 -0.05
CA LEU A 66 6.09 -6.32 -0.94
C LEU A 66 5.60 -6.36 -2.41
N GLY A 67 4.91 -7.40 -2.80
CA GLY A 67 4.24 -7.47 -4.11
C GLY A 67 3.08 -6.49 -4.22
N HIS A 68 2.25 -6.39 -3.18
CA HIS A 68 1.16 -5.41 -3.08
C HIS A 68 1.71 -3.97 -3.12
N PHE A 69 2.76 -3.69 -2.36
CA PHE A 69 3.47 -2.41 -2.39
C PHE A 69 3.95 -2.05 -3.80
N GLU A 70 4.52 -2.99 -4.56
CA GLU A 70 4.93 -2.78 -5.93
C GLU A 70 3.73 -2.47 -6.86
N MET A 71 2.61 -3.16 -6.66
CA MET A 71 1.38 -2.90 -7.42
C MET A 71 0.82 -1.50 -7.15
N ILE A 72 0.72 -1.08 -5.88
CA ILE A 72 0.25 0.26 -5.51
C ILE A 72 1.17 1.35 -6.07
N SER A 73 2.50 1.18 -5.95
CA SER A 73 3.45 2.13 -6.53
C SER A 73 3.29 2.27 -8.05
N THR A 74 3.04 1.15 -8.72
CA THR A 74 2.77 1.13 -10.17
C THR A 74 1.47 1.86 -10.51
N MET A 75 0.41 1.67 -9.71
CA MET A 75 -0.86 2.41 -9.90
C MET A 75 -0.64 3.92 -9.76
N VAL A 76 0.01 4.36 -8.68
CA VAL A 76 0.31 5.78 -8.44
C VAL A 76 1.13 6.34 -9.59
N HIS A 77 2.18 5.64 -10.04
CA HIS A 77 2.98 6.03 -11.18
C HIS A 77 2.14 6.18 -12.47
N GLN A 78 1.32 5.17 -12.80
CA GLN A 78 0.50 5.21 -14.01
C GLN A 78 -0.59 6.28 -13.97
N LEU A 79 -1.10 6.62 -12.77
CA LEU A 79 -2.09 7.68 -12.57
C LEU A 79 -1.49 9.09 -12.68
N THR A 80 -0.17 9.23 -12.50
CA THR A 80 0.51 10.53 -12.43
C THR A 80 1.56 10.75 -13.52
N ARG A 81 1.84 9.72 -14.34
CA ARG A 81 2.88 9.82 -15.38
C ARG A 81 2.61 10.95 -16.36
N ASN A 82 3.66 11.68 -16.69
CA ASN A 82 3.64 12.75 -17.71
C ASN A 82 2.61 13.86 -17.47
N LEU A 83 2.17 14.07 -16.22
CA LEU A 83 1.31 15.21 -15.90
C LEU A 83 2.07 16.52 -16.06
N SER A 84 1.42 17.50 -16.68
CA SER A 84 1.90 18.88 -16.69
C SER A 84 1.60 19.58 -15.36
N MET A 85 2.33 20.67 -15.07
CA MET A 85 2.03 21.52 -13.92
C MET A 85 0.59 22.00 -13.88
N GLU A 86 0.00 22.32 -15.04
CA GLU A 86 -1.38 22.78 -15.15
C GLU A 86 -2.37 21.68 -14.76
N GLN A 87 -2.06 20.41 -15.08
CA GLN A 87 -2.90 19.27 -14.71
C GLN A 87 -2.78 18.91 -13.23
N ILE A 88 -1.67 19.23 -12.60
CA ILE A 88 -1.41 18.97 -11.17
C ILE A 88 -1.99 20.10 -10.31
N LYS A 89 -1.88 21.35 -10.78
CA LYS A 89 -2.31 22.54 -10.06
C LYS A 89 -3.78 22.48 -9.68
N GLY A 90 -4.07 22.78 -8.42
CA GLY A 90 -5.43 22.73 -7.86
C GLY A 90 -5.94 21.33 -7.56
N THR A 91 -5.13 20.30 -7.76
CA THR A 91 -5.45 18.93 -7.34
C THR A 91 -4.83 18.62 -5.97
N PRO A 92 -5.35 17.62 -5.23
CA PRO A 92 -4.71 17.18 -3.99
C PRO A 92 -3.24 16.74 -4.16
N PHE A 93 -2.83 16.42 -5.39
CA PHE A 93 -1.47 15.99 -5.71
C PHE A 93 -0.48 17.15 -5.87
N GLU A 94 -0.93 18.39 -5.89
CA GLU A 94 -0.08 19.57 -6.06
C GLU A 94 0.96 19.69 -4.92
N ALA A 95 0.55 19.44 -3.69
CA ALA A 95 1.44 19.48 -2.53
C ALA A 95 2.61 18.49 -2.66
N TYR A 96 2.38 17.31 -3.20
CA TYR A 96 3.41 16.29 -3.41
C TYR A 96 4.39 16.70 -4.49
N TYR A 97 3.90 17.34 -5.53
CA TYR A 97 4.73 17.82 -6.62
C TYR A 97 5.72 18.88 -6.18
N VAL A 98 5.30 19.79 -5.31
CA VAL A 98 6.18 20.87 -4.82
C VAL A 98 7.39 20.31 -4.10
N ASP A 99 7.21 19.27 -3.31
CA ASP A 99 8.28 18.67 -2.51
C ASP A 99 9.08 17.58 -3.27
N HIS A 100 8.41 16.76 -4.06
CA HIS A 100 9.01 15.55 -4.65
C HIS A 100 8.91 15.46 -6.17
N THR A 101 8.41 16.50 -6.84
CA THR A 101 8.05 16.46 -8.25
C THR A 101 7.00 15.35 -8.50
N ALA A 102 6.93 14.79 -9.72
CA ALA A 102 6.01 13.69 -10.03
C ALA A 102 6.60 12.30 -9.69
N ALA A 103 7.57 12.23 -8.79
CA ALA A 103 8.14 10.97 -8.35
C ALA A 103 7.21 10.24 -7.39
N VAL A 104 7.15 8.91 -7.50
CA VAL A 104 6.44 8.06 -6.56
C VAL A 104 7.33 7.79 -5.34
N TRP A 105 6.80 8.02 -4.15
CA TRP A 105 7.49 7.74 -2.89
C TRP A 105 6.48 7.41 -1.79
N PRO A 106 6.86 6.64 -0.75
CA PRO A 106 5.93 6.22 0.29
C PRO A 106 5.45 7.39 1.15
N GLN A 107 4.16 7.64 1.09
CA GLN A 107 3.49 8.66 1.90
C GLN A 107 2.02 8.30 2.12
N ALA A 108 1.42 8.87 3.14
CA ALA A 108 -0.02 8.83 3.36
C ALA A 108 -0.75 9.85 2.48
N ALA A 109 -2.06 9.72 2.35
CA ALA A 109 -2.90 10.75 1.76
C ALA A 109 -2.72 12.06 2.56
N GLY A 110 -2.57 13.19 1.86
CA GLY A 110 -2.27 14.48 2.49
C GLY A 110 -0.76 14.81 2.56
N GLY A 111 0.12 13.93 2.09
CA GLY A 111 1.55 14.21 1.95
C GLY A 111 2.40 13.91 3.17
N ILE A 112 1.84 13.26 4.17
CA ILE A 112 2.61 12.84 5.36
C ILE A 112 3.54 11.70 4.93
N PRO A 113 4.88 11.83 5.10
CA PRO A 113 5.82 10.78 4.78
C PRO A 113 5.56 9.49 5.56
N PHE A 114 5.90 8.35 4.96
CA PHE A 114 5.87 7.08 5.69
C PHE A 114 6.64 7.20 7.01
N ASN A 115 6.01 6.79 8.09
CA ASN A 115 6.57 6.87 9.42
C ASN A 115 6.53 5.50 10.11
N ALA A 116 7.69 4.88 10.26
CA ALA A 116 7.81 3.59 10.93
C ALA A 116 7.42 3.60 12.42
N CYS A 117 7.28 4.76 13.04
CA CYS A 117 6.81 4.89 14.43
C CYS A 117 5.30 4.66 14.57
N GLU A 118 4.54 4.64 13.47
CA GLU A 118 3.08 4.47 13.50
C GLU A 118 2.67 3.00 13.63
N PHE A 119 3.56 2.06 13.39
CA PHE A 119 3.33 0.65 13.65
C PHE A 119 4.36 0.12 14.64
N GLN A 120 3.97 -0.88 15.40
CA GLN A 120 4.80 -1.40 16.48
C GLN A 120 4.77 -2.93 16.51
N SER A 121 5.89 -3.50 16.92
CA SER A 121 5.98 -4.88 17.37
C SER A 121 6.22 -4.85 18.88
N LYS A 122 5.27 -5.40 19.64
CA LYS A 122 5.35 -5.43 21.11
C LYS A 122 6.10 -6.66 21.65
N GLY A 123 6.22 -7.69 20.82
CA GLY A 123 6.80 -8.97 21.24
C GLY A 123 5.83 -9.84 22.02
N ASP A 124 4.57 -9.47 22.10
CA ASP A 124 3.47 -10.28 22.63
C ASP A 124 2.61 -10.78 21.47
N ALA A 125 2.56 -12.08 21.27
CA ALA A 125 1.96 -12.70 20.10
C ALA A 125 0.45 -12.37 19.96
N ILE A 126 -0.28 -12.32 21.06
CA ILE A 126 -1.72 -12.03 21.03
C ILE A 126 -1.95 -10.56 20.67
N THR A 127 -1.19 -9.66 21.29
CA THR A 127 -1.26 -8.22 21.02
C THR A 127 -0.92 -7.94 19.55
N ASP A 128 0.21 -8.47 19.08
CA ASP A 128 0.73 -8.21 17.73
C ASP A 128 -0.24 -8.75 16.66
N ILE A 129 -0.71 -9.99 16.78
CA ILE A 129 -1.67 -10.57 15.82
C ILE A 129 -3.04 -9.87 15.88
N THR A 130 -3.50 -9.44 17.04
CA THR A 130 -4.77 -8.70 17.15
C THR A 130 -4.68 -7.35 16.42
N GLU A 131 -3.55 -6.68 16.54
CA GLU A 131 -3.29 -5.42 15.83
C GLU A 131 -3.17 -5.64 14.32
N ASP A 132 -2.49 -6.71 13.89
CA ASP A 132 -2.38 -7.09 12.48
C ASP A 132 -3.76 -7.34 11.85
N MET A 133 -4.61 -8.13 12.52
CA MET A 133 -5.98 -8.38 12.06
C MET A 133 -6.79 -7.08 11.95
N ALA A 134 -6.61 -6.15 12.89
CA ALA A 134 -7.28 -4.85 12.83
C ALA A 134 -6.76 -3.99 11.67
N ALA A 135 -5.45 -4.01 11.39
CA ALA A 135 -4.83 -3.31 10.27
C ALA A 135 -5.36 -3.85 8.93
N GLU A 136 -5.42 -5.17 8.76
CA GLU A 136 -5.98 -5.82 7.58
C GLU A 136 -7.45 -5.43 7.34
N GLN A 137 -8.28 -5.41 8.39
CA GLN A 137 -9.66 -4.99 8.26
C GLN A 137 -9.79 -3.50 7.87
N LYS A 138 -8.91 -2.64 8.35
CA LYS A 138 -8.87 -1.23 7.94
C LYS A 138 -8.46 -1.09 6.48
N ALA A 139 -7.42 -1.81 6.04
CA ALA A 139 -6.98 -1.85 4.65
C ALA A 139 -8.12 -2.34 3.74
N ARG A 140 -8.76 -3.46 4.06
CA ARG A 140 -9.92 -4.00 3.34
C ARG A 140 -11.02 -2.94 3.19
N THR A 141 -11.40 -2.27 4.28
CA THR A 141 -12.43 -1.22 4.24
C THR A 141 -12.03 -0.06 3.34
N THR A 142 -10.75 0.31 3.33
CA THR A 142 -10.22 1.36 2.44
C THR A 142 -10.33 0.92 0.98
N TYR A 143 -9.99 -0.32 0.64
CA TYR A 143 -10.15 -0.84 -0.71
C TYR A 143 -11.62 -0.91 -1.12
N ASP A 144 -12.52 -1.35 -0.23
CA ASP A 144 -13.96 -1.35 -0.49
C ASP A 144 -14.49 0.06 -0.82
N ASN A 145 -13.96 1.10 -0.16
CA ASN A 145 -14.30 2.49 -0.43
C ASN A 145 -13.68 3.03 -1.73
N LEU A 146 -12.50 2.53 -2.12
CA LEU A 146 -11.84 2.92 -3.37
C LEU A 146 -12.51 2.33 -4.61
N ILE A 147 -13.11 1.15 -4.51
CA ILE A 147 -13.73 0.45 -5.64
C ILE A 147 -14.77 1.32 -6.37
N PRO A 148 -15.79 1.91 -5.72
CA PRO A 148 -16.78 2.73 -6.40
C PRO A 148 -16.19 3.97 -7.09
N VAL A 149 -15.14 4.55 -6.52
CA VAL A 149 -14.46 5.73 -7.07
C VAL A 149 -13.61 5.37 -8.29
N SER A 150 -13.10 4.14 -8.32
CA SER A 150 -12.20 3.65 -9.37
C SER A 150 -12.88 2.97 -10.55
N TYR A 151 -14.16 2.61 -10.43
CA TYR A 151 -14.89 1.77 -11.41
C TYR A 151 -14.93 2.34 -12.83
N THR A 152 -14.77 3.64 -12.99
CA THR A 152 -14.75 4.29 -14.30
C THR A 152 -13.37 4.26 -14.98
N HIS A 153 -12.29 3.92 -14.26
CA HIS A 153 -10.92 4.11 -14.76
C HIS A 153 -9.92 2.98 -14.45
N LEU A 154 -10.24 2.06 -13.53
CA LEU A 154 -9.33 1.02 -13.07
C LEU A 154 -9.99 -0.36 -13.10
N THR A 155 -9.40 -1.30 -13.82
CA THR A 155 -9.54 -2.71 -13.48
C THR A 155 -8.56 -2.99 -12.33
N LEU A 156 -8.98 -2.77 -11.10
CA LEU A 156 -8.20 -3.19 -9.93
C LEU A 156 -8.23 -4.72 -9.85
N PRO A 157 -7.14 -5.38 -9.49
CA PRO A 157 -7.12 -6.82 -9.22
C PRO A 157 -7.78 -7.14 -7.86
N THR A 158 -8.93 -6.54 -7.59
CA THR A 158 -9.60 -6.51 -6.28
C THR A 158 -10.14 -7.84 -5.79
N LYS A 159 -10.16 -8.88 -6.63
CA LYS A 159 -10.75 -10.17 -6.24
C LYS A 159 -9.89 -11.04 -5.32
N ARG A 160 -8.61 -10.72 -5.13
CA ARG A 160 -7.73 -11.50 -4.24
C ARG A 160 -7.19 -10.74 -3.05
N ILE A 161 -7.10 -9.41 -3.10
CA ILE A 161 -6.72 -8.60 -1.94
C ILE A 161 -7.81 -8.63 -0.84
N VAL A 162 -9.03 -9.01 -1.19
CA VAL A 162 -10.20 -9.01 -0.30
C VAL A 162 -10.64 -10.43 0.13
N GLU A 163 -9.99 -11.49 -0.34
CA GLU A 163 -10.34 -12.89 -0.01
C GLU A 163 -9.39 -13.55 1.03
N ILE A 164 -8.66 -12.75 1.81
CA ILE A 164 -7.90 -13.27 2.96
C ILE A 164 -8.74 -13.17 4.22
#